data_998e39f9422c6cc7f20b59e3338adaa2
#
_entry.id   998e39f9422c6cc7f20b59e3338adaa2
#
_cell.length_a   1.000
_cell.length_b   1.000
_cell.length_c   1.000
_cell.angle_alpha   90.00
_cell.angle_beta   90.00
_cell.angle_gamma   90.00
#
_symmetry.space_group_name_H-M   'P 1'
#
loop_
_entity.id
_entity.type
_entity.pdbx_description
1 polymer ?
#
loop_
_entity_poly.entity_id
_entity_poly.type
_entity_poly.pdbx_seq_one_letter_code
_entity_poly.pdbx_strand_id
1 'polypeptide(L)'
;KLGLLNSTIEAQRNLFLDTPPGEEVRKIFIVPVTLNYHFVLEAPDLIDEYLSAKGQDRYLPEQDKYGSWQLIQFLFKFFTKGSNISVSIGNGLDVIGNYVDDHGNSLDAQGRIIDTRDYFVSNGDITVDKQREDEYTRILSQKIVSEYHRINRIFASHMVAFVAFEMWQKKHPKLDLFGLLRLPEEDQVIQYEEFRKTCKRVRKQIYALKEQGKVYHATHLKGNIDLVIRHGLDNVGIFHLKRPLLMNKEGNIITKDFNTL
;
A
#
# COMPACT_ATOMS: atom_id res chain seq x y z
N LYS A 1 -16.27 -1.82 0.33
CA LYS A 1 -17.29 -0.76 0.10
C LYS A 1 -17.28 -0.40 -1.39
N LEU A 2 -18.06 -1.12 -2.22
CA LEU A 2 -18.05 -0.94 -3.68
C LEU A 2 -19.10 0.09 -4.16
N GLY A 3 -19.93 0.64 -3.26
CA GLY A 3 -21.03 1.53 -3.63
C GLY A 3 -20.61 2.75 -4.46
N LEU A 4 -19.48 3.39 -4.13
CA LEU A 4 -18.98 4.53 -4.91
C LEU A 4 -18.63 4.13 -6.34
N LEU A 5 -18.00 2.96 -6.55
CA LEU A 5 -17.64 2.48 -7.89
C LEU A 5 -18.90 2.14 -8.70
N ASN A 6 -19.89 1.52 -8.06
CA ASN A 6 -21.18 1.27 -8.72
C ASN A 6 -21.84 2.57 -9.17
N SER A 7 -21.85 3.60 -8.32
CA SER A 7 -22.38 4.91 -8.68
C SER A 7 -21.67 5.57 -9.87
N THR A 8 -20.35 5.32 -10.06
CA THR A 8 -19.65 5.83 -11.26
C THR A 8 -20.09 5.11 -12.54
N ILE A 9 -20.39 3.82 -12.47
CA ILE A 9 -20.92 3.03 -13.60
C ILE A 9 -22.32 3.53 -13.96
N GLU A 10 -23.21 3.66 -12.97
CA GLU A 10 -24.55 4.21 -13.16
C GLU A 10 -24.51 5.63 -13.77
N ALA A 11 -23.63 6.49 -13.25
CA ALA A 11 -23.48 7.85 -13.77
C ALA A 11 -23.03 7.85 -15.24
N GLN A 12 -22.07 6.99 -15.62
CA GLN A 12 -21.65 6.90 -17.01
C GLN A 12 -22.75 6.39 -17.93
N ARG A 13 -23.53 5.37 -17.50
CA ARG A 13 -24.70 4.89 -18.25
C ARG A 13 -25.71 6.03 -18.46
N ASN A 14 -26.02 6.78 -17.41
CA ASN A 14 -26.97 7.89 -17.50
C ASN A 14 -26.47 8.98 -18.46
N LEU A 15 -25.15 9.30 -18.45
CA LEU A 15 -24.56 10.21 -19.43
C LEU A 15 -24.75 9.72 -20.87
N PHE A 16 -24.67 8.42 -21.13
CA PHE A 16 -24.96 7.85 -22.44
C PHE A 16 -26.46 7.97 -22.83
N LEU A 17 -27.37 7.86 -21.86
CA LEU A 17 -28.81 7.99 -22.07
C LEU A 17 -29.24 9.45 -22.29
N ASP A 18 -28.66 10.37 -21.54
CA ASP A 18 -29.06 11.78 -21.50
C ASP A 18 -28.43 12.61 -22.63
N THR A 19 -27.37 12.11 -23.29
CA THR A 19 -26.68 12.83 -24.36
C THR A 19 -27.43 12.62 -25.70
N PRO A 20 -27.87 13.71 -26.38
CA PRO A 20 -28.52 13.62 -27.67
C PRO A 20 -27.68 12.95 -28.75
N PRO A 21 -28.27 12.27 -29.73
CA PRO A 21 -27.54 11.69 -30.84
C PRO A 21 -26.71 12.76 -31.60
N GLY A 22 -25.43 12.48 -31.82
CA GLY A 22 -24.49 13.36 -32.51
C GLY A 22 -23.71 14.32 -31.62
N GLU A 23 -24.02 14.36 -30.32
CA GLU A 23 -23.21 15.12 -29.35
C GLU A 23 -22.15 14.21 -28.69
N GLU A 24 -21.03 14.84 -28.30
CA GLU A 24 -19.95 14.13 -27.59
C GLU A 24 -20.34 13.83 -26.14
N VAL A 25 -20.30 12.56 -25.77
CA VAL A 25 -20.63 12.12 -24.41
C VAL A 25 -19.46 12.39 -23.46
N ARG A 26 -19.77 12.97 -22.30
CA ARG A 26 -18.80 13.10 -21.21
C ARG A 26 -18.42 11.73 -20.68
N LYS A 27 -17.11 11.48 -20.55
CA LYS A 27 -16.58 10.23 -20.04
C LYS A 27 -16.06 10.41 -18.60
N ILE A 28 -16.33 9.42 -17.76
CA ILE A 28 -15.83 9.35 -16.39
C ILE A 28 -14.56 8.50 -16.40
N PHE A 29 -13.49 9.03 -15.84
CA PHE A 29 -12.22 8.32 -15.69
C PHE A 29 -11.86 8.15 -14.23
N ILE A 30 -11.25 7.01 -13.91
CA ILE A 30 -10.77 6.67 -12.58
C ILE A 30 -9.24 6.62 -12.65
N VAL A 31 -8.58 7.45 -11.86
CA VAL A 31 -7.11 7.50 -11.80
C VAL A 31 -6.65 6.96 -10.45
N PRO A 32 -6.05 5.75 -10.43
CA PRO A 32 -5.48 5.22 -9.19
C PRO A 32 -4.29 6.06 -8.73
N VAL A 33 -4.28 6.43 -7.46
CA VAL A 33 -3.18 7.19 -6.83
C VAL A 33 -2.75 6.48 -5.56
N THR A 34 -1.43 6.26 -5.40
CA THR A 34 -0.86 5.74 -4.16
C THR A 34 0.03 6.77 -3.49
N LEU A 35 -0.07 6.82 -2.17
CA LEU A 35 0.80 7.59 -1.30
C LEU A 35 1.70 6.62 -0.54
N ASN A 36 3.00 6.79 -0.67
CA ASN A 36 3.98 5.98 0.06
C ASN A 36 4.84 6.89 0.94
N TYR A 37 5.03 6.48 2.18
CA TYR A 37 5.83 7.19 3.17
C TYR A 37 6.58 6.19 4.08
N HIS A 38 7.61 6.66 4.78
CA HIS A 38 8.46 5.81 5.62
C HIS A 38 7.82 5.41 6.96
N PHE A 39 6.68 5.99 7.31
CA PHE A 39 6.03 5.79 8.61
C PHE A 39 4.52 5.88 8.46
N VAL A 40 3.81 5.19 9.34
CA VAL A 40 2.36 5.29 9.49
C VAL A 40 2.09 5.75 10.92
N LEU A 41 1.75 7.04 11.11
CA LEU A 41 1.47 7.60 12.45
C LEU A 41 0.29 6.91 13.11
N GLU A 42 -0.69 6.52 12.32
CA GLU A 42 -1.94 5.88 12.74
C GLU A 42 -1.80 4.35 12.88
N ALA A 43 -0.59 3.80 12.71
CA ALA A 43 -0.40 2.35 12.74
C ALA A 43 -0.93 1.70 14.04
N PRO A 44 -0.68 2.23 15.24
CA PRO A 44 -1.25 1.67 16.45
C PRO A 44 -2.78 1.63 16.42
N ASP A 45 -3.43 2.74 16.07
CA ASP A 45 -4.89 2.84 16.05
C ASP A 45 -5.50 1.89 14.99
N LEU A 46 -4.88 1.77 13.80
CA LEU A 46 -5.32 0.85 12.74
C LEU A 46 -5.17 -0.62 13.15
N ILE A 47 -4.10 -0.96 13.87
CA ILE A 47 -3.89 -2.29 14.42
C ILE A 47 -4.93 -2.59 15.48
N ASP A 48 -5.19 -1.66 16.38
CA ASP A 48 -6.19 -1.79 17.44
C ASP A 48 -7.60 -1.97 16.85
N GLU A 49 -7.97 -1.17 15.85
CA GLU A 49 -9.25 -1.31 15.13
C GLU A 49 -9.36 -2.70 14.47
N TYR A 50 -8.30 -3.16 13.83
CA TYR A 50 -8.29 -4.49 13.19
C TYR A 50 -8.44 -5.63 14.20
N LEU A 51 -7.74 -5.53 15.35
CA LEU A 51 -7.81 -6.54 16.41
C LEU A 51 -9.19 -6.53 17.09
N SER A 52 -9.74 -5.36 17.35
CA SER A 52 -11.11 -5.19 17.87
C SER A 52 -12.15 -5.78 16.94
N ALA A 53 -12.05 -5.53 15.65
CA ALA A 53 -12.95 -6.10 14.64
C ALA A 53 -12.91 -7.64 14.60
N LYS A 54 -11.80 -8.25 15.06
CA LYS A 54 -11.64 -9.70 15.19
C LYS A 54 -11.99 -10.27 16.57
N GLY A 55 -12.50 -9.44 17.49
CA GLY A 55 -12.83 -9.85 18.87
C GLY A 55 -11.61 -10.17 19.72
N GLN A 56 -10.48 -9.54 19.45
CA GLN A 56 -9.19 -9.77 20.10
C GLN A 56 -8.74 -8.60 21.00
N ASP A 57 -9.67 -7.75 21.43
CA ASP A 57 -9.45 -6.51 22.21
C ASP A 57 -8.63 -6.73 23.48
N ARG A 58 -8.80 -7.90 24.13
CA ARG A 58 -8.09 -8.25 25.37
C ARG A 58 -6.57 -8.40 25.22
N TYR A 59 -6.07 -8.36 24.00
CA TYR A 59 -4.65 -8.50 23.68
C TYR A 59 -4.00 -7.15 23.35
N LEU A 60 -4.77 -6.06 23.37
CA LEU A 60 -4.25 -4.73 23.12
C LEU A 60 -3.39 -4.28 24.34
N PRO A 61 -2.14 -3.85 24.12
CA PRO A 61 -1.37 -3.22 25.17
C PRO A 61 -2.02 -1.88 25.55
N GLU A 62 -1.94 -1.49 26.82
CA GLU A 62 -2.34 -0.13 27.22
C GLU A 62 -1.52 0.88 26.40
N GLN A 63 -2.23 1.74 25.66
CA GLN A 63 -1.58 2.78 24.88
C GLN A 63 -0.91 3.80 25.84
N ASP A 64 0.39 3.98 25.68
CA ASP A 64 1.12 5.08 26.33
C ASP A 64 0.53 6.41 25.83
N LYS A 65 -0.31 7.07 26.65
CA LYS A 65 -0.86 8.38 26.33
C LYS A 65 0.28 9.38 26.12
N TYR A 66 0.25 10.06 24.98
CA TYR A 66 1.24 11.09 24.67
C TYR A 66 1.27 12.17 25.77
N GLY A 67 2.38 12.27 26.50
CA GLY A 67 2.61 13.39 27.40
C GLY A 67 2.91 14.67 26.61
N SER A 68 2.63 15.83 27.19
CA SER A 68 2.86 17.14 26.55
C SER A 68 4.29 17.31 26.02
N TRP A 69 5.29 16.76 26.72
CA TRP A 69 6.69 16.78 26.30
C TRP A 69 6.96 15.91 25.06
N GLN A 70 6.31 14.78 24.95
CA GLN A 70 6.42 13.88 23.81
C GLN A 70 5.81 14.52 22.55
N LEU A 71 4.70 15.25 22.70
CA LEU A 71 4.10 16.03 21.62
C LEU A 71 5.04 17.13 21.11
N ILE A 72 5.74 17.84 22.00
CA ILE A 72 6.72 18.86 21.62
C ILE A 72 7.91 18.21 20.87
N GLN A 73 8.42 17.08 21.36
CA GLN A 73 9.47 16.33 20.66
C GLN A 73 9.02 15.84 19.28
N PHE A 74 7.78 15.37 19.17
CA PHE A 74 7.19 14.97 17.90
C PHE A 74 7.13 16.13 16.91
N LEU A 75 6.57 17.27 17.33
CA LEU A 75 6.50 18.47 16.50
C LEU A 75 7.91 18.94 16.06
N PHE A 76 8.88 18.95 16.97
CA PHE A 76 10.24 19.32 16.63
C PHE A 76 10.86 18.35 15.59
N LYS A 77 10.68 17.04 15.77
CA LYS A 77 11.14 16.04 14.79
C LYS A 77 10.43 16.21 13.44
N PHE A 78 9.12 16.47 13.45
CA PHE A 78 8.32 16.66 12.24
C PHE A 78 8.80 17.85 11.41
N PHE A 79 9.10 18.97 12.05
CA PHE A 79 9.58 20.17 11.35
C PHE A 79 11.07 20.13 10.98
N THR A 80 11.89 19.37 11.70
CA THR A 80 13.36 19.32 11.45
C THR A 80 13.80 18.18 10.55
N LYS A 81 13.07 17.05 10.56
CA LYS A 81 13.43 15.83 9.83
C LYS A 81 12.57 15.59 8.61
N GLY A 82 12.39 16.45 7.72
CA GLY A 82 11.52 16.28 6.54
C GLY A 82 11.20 14.81 6.19
N SER A 83 9.94 14.54 5.87
CA SER A 83 9.48 13.21 5.46
C SER A 83 9.40 13.14 3.95
N ASN A 84 10.02 12.12 3.35
CA ASN A 84 9.85 11.87 1.93
C ASN A 84 8.51 11.14 1.70
N ILE A 85 7.56 11.86 1.13
CA ILE A 85 6.30 11.30 0.64
C ILE A 85 6.46 11.06 -0.86
N SER A 86 6.11 9.88 -1.32
CA SER A 86 6.05 9.57 -2.75
C SER A 86 4.61 9.43 -3.19
N VAL A 87 4.19 10.28 -4.10
CA VAL A 87 2.91 10.17 -4.79
C VAL A 87 3.16 9.45 -6.11
N SER A 88 2.45 8.34 -6.34
CA SER A 88 2.47 7.64 -7.62
C SER A 88 1.08 7.68 -8.24
N ILE A 89 1.01 8.15 -9.47
CA ILE A 89 -0.24 8.26 -10.24
C ILE A 89 -0.22 7.15 -11.28
N GLY A 90 -1.27 6.34 -11.31
CA GLY A 90 -1.46 5.27 -12.29
C GLY A 90 -2.06 5.77 -13.59
N ASN A 91 -2.21 4.86 -14.54
CA ASN A 91 -2.90 5.15 -15.79
C ASN A 91 -4.40 5.34 -15.53
N GLY A 92 -5.03 6.20 -16.31
CA GLY A 92 -6.48 6.37 -16.32
C GLY A 92 -7.17 5.06 -16.70
N LEU A 93 -8.28 4.80 -16.04
CA LEU A 93 -9.19 3.69 -16.33
C LEU A 93 -10.57 4.26 -16.69
N ASP A 94 -11.28 3.64 -17.59
CA ASP A 94 -12.71 3.89 -17.76
C ASP A 94 -13.52 3.21 -16.64
N VAL A 95 -14.82 3.39 -16.63
CA VAL A 95 -15.70 2.84 -15.58
C VAL A 95 -15.83 1.31 -15.61
N ILE A 96 -15.35 0.66 -16.65
CA ILE A 96 -15.31 -0.81 -16.78
C ILE A 96 -13.95 -1.37 -16.32
N GLY A 97 -12.91 -0.50 -16.27
CA GLY A 97 -11.55 -0.85 -15.90
C GLY A 97 -10.59 -1.03 -17.08
N ASN A 98 -11.00 -0.62 -18.27
CA ASN A 98 -10.10 -0.58 -19.42
C ASN A 98 -9.15 0.62 -19.29
N TYR A 99 -7.92 0.49 -19.79
CA TYR A 99 -6.99 1.62 -19.85
C TYR A 99 -7.48 2.70 -20.81
N VAL A 100 -7.13 3.95 -20.50
CA VAL A 100 -7.47 5.11 -21.32
C VAL A 100 -6.18 5.75 -21.84
N ASP A 101 -6.17 6.11 -23.14
CA ASP A 101 -5.05 6.83 -23.75
C ASP A 101 -5.07 8.34 -23.42
N ASP A 102 -4.05 9.05 -23.90
CA ASP A 102 -3.93 10.51 -23.67
C ASP A 102 -5.03 11.35 -24.38
N HIS A 103 -5.80 10.72 -25.27
CA HIS A 103 -6.93 11.34 -25.97
C HIS A 103 -8.29 11.00 -25.34
N GLY A 104 -8.31 10.21 -24.25
CA GLY A 104 -9.55 9.80 -23.59
C GLY A 104 -10.25 8.61 -24.27
N ASN A 105 -9.56 7.84 -25.12
CA ASN A 105 -10.11 6.63 -25.70
C ASN A 105 -9.86 5.43 -24.81
N SER A 106 -10.89 4.62 -24.57
CA SER A 106 -10.76 3.34 -23.89
C SER A 106 -10.08 2.30 -24.78
N LEU A 107 -9.16 1.50 -24.21
CA LEU A 107 -8.37 0.52 -24.93
C LEU A 107 -8.66 -0.89 -24.41
N ASP A 108 -8.83 -1.83 -25.32
CA ASP A 108 -8.90 -3.27 -24.95
C ASP A 108 -7.52 -3.83 -24.53
N ALA A 109 -7.48 -5.11 -24.18
CA ALA A 109 -6.25 -5.79 -23.76
C ALA A 109 -5.18 -5.86 -24.87
N GLN A 110 -5.55 -5.66 -26.12
CA GLN A 110 -4.67 -5.62 -27.29
C GLN A 110 -4.27 -4.18 -27.68
N GLY A 111 -4.75 -3.17 -26.96
CA GLY A 111 -4.47 -1.77 -27.22
C GLY A 111 -5.32 -1.16 -28.35
N ARG A 112 -6.42 -1.80 -28.76
CA ARG A 112 -7.35 -1.25 -29.77
C ARG A 112 -8.38 -0.37 -29.08
N ILE A 113 -8.77 0.71 -29.75
CA ILE A 113 -9.82 1.60 -29.26
C ILE A 113 -11.15 0.85 -29.24
N ILE A 114 -11.86 1.00 -28.13
CA ILE A 114 -13.19 0.44 -27.90
C ILE A 114 -14.15 1.55 -27.44
N ASP A 115 -15.43 1.38 -27.76
CA ASP A 115 -16.47 2.25 -27.24
C ASP A 115 -17.02 1.68 -25.92
N THR A 116 -16.83 2.42 -24.83
CA THR A 116 -17.34 2.03 -23.51
C THR A 116 -18.88 1.91 -23.50
N ARG A 117 -19.57 2.57 -24.42
CA ARG A 117 -21.03 2.49 -24.59
C ARG A 117 -21.50 1.05 -24.87
N ASP A 118 -20.72 0.27 -25.60
CA ASP A 118 -21.07 -1.12 -25.97
C ASP A 118 -21.30 -2.03 -24.76
N TYR A 119 -20.66 -1.72 -23.64
CA TYR A 119 -20.87 -2.47 -22.38
C TYR A 119 -22.24 -2.28 -21.77
N PHE A 120 -22.97 -1.22 -22.14
CA PHE A 120 -24.32 -0.90 -21.63
C PHE A 120 -25.44 -1.27 -22.62
N VAL A 121 -25.09 -1.64 -23.85
CA VAL A 121 -26.07 -1.98 -24.88
C VAL A 121 -26.55 -3.42 -24.75
N SER A 122 -27.87 -3.62 -24.91
CA SER A 122 -28.51 -4.92 -25.06
C SER A 122 -29.63 -4.77 -26.09
N ASN A 123 -29.63 -5.65 -27.11
CA ASN A 123 -30.58 -5.60 -28.23
C ASN A 123 -30.64 -4.23 -28.98
N GLY A 124 -29.53 -3.52 -29.03
CA GLY A 124 -29.42 -2.23 -29.72
C GLY A 124 -29.66 -1.00 -28.84
N ASP A 125 -30.21 -1.15 -27.64
CA ASP A 125 -30.51 -0.08 -26.72
C ASP A 125 -29.68 -0.14 -25.46
N ILE A 126 -29.42 1.03 -24.85
CA ILE A 126 -28.79 1.11 -23.52
C ILE A 126 -29.82 0.67 -22.48
N THR A 127 -29.44 -0.34 -21.68
CA THR A 127 -30.35 -0.95 -20.70
C THR A 127 -29.77 -0.87 -19.29
N VAL A 128 -30.67 -0.73 -18.31
CA VAL A 128 -30.33 -0.87 -16.88
C VAL A 128 -30.31 -2.36 -16.56
N ASP A 129 -29.12 -2.88 -16.25
CA ASP A 129 -28.92 -4.27 -15.84
C ASP A 129 -28.03 -4.29 -14.59
N LYS A 130 -28.67 -4.37 -13.43
CA LYS A 130 -27.97 -4.32 -12.14
C LYS A 130 -26.98 -5.47 -11.95
N GLN A 131 -27.31 -6.67 -12.42
CA GLN A 131 -26.40 -7.81 -12.28
C GLN A 131 -25.14 -7.61 -13.09
N ARG A 132 -25.25 -7.09 -14.30
CA ARG A 132 -24.13 -6.74 -15.18
C ARG A 132 -23.30 -5.61 -14.58
N GLU A 133 -23.93 -4.58 -14.04
CA GLU A 133 -23.26 -3.43 -13.41
C GLU A 133 -22.53 -3.83 -12.13
N ASP A 134 -23.08 -4.73 -11.33
CA ASP A 134 -22.43 -5.32 -10.15
C ASP A 134 -21.15 -6.10 -10.56
N GLU A 135 -21.21 -6.86 -11.65
CA GLU A 135 -20.03 -7.56 -12.17
C GLU A 135 -18.97 -6.58 -12.71
N TYR A 136 -19.36 -5.54 -13.41
CA TYR A 136 -18.44 -4.48 -13.84
C TYR A 136 -17.82 -3.76 -12.65
N THR A 137 -18.58 -3.49 -11.59
CA THR A 137 -18.07 -2.94 -10.34
C THR A 137 -16.98 -3.84 -9.73
N ARG A 138 -17.21 -5.15 -9.75
CA ARG A 138 -16.24 -6.13 -9.25
C ARG A 138 -14.96 -6.14 -10.09
N ILE A 139 -15.09 -6.16 -11.42
CA ILE A 139 -13.97 -6.12 -12.37
C ILE A 139 -13.15 -4.83 -12.18
N LEU A 140 -13.82 -3.68 -12.15
CA LEU A 140 -13.20 -2.38 -11.93
C LEU A 140 -12.44 -2.34 -10.60
N SER A 141 -13.04 -2.84 -9.51
CA SER A 141 -12.39 -2.87 -8.20
C SER A 141 -11.12 -3.72 -8.19
N GLN A 142 -11.15 -4.88 -8.84
CA GLN A 142 -9.97 -5.74 -8.99
C GLN A 142 -8.88 -5.06 -9.82
N LYS A 143 -9.27 -4.36 -10.88
CA LYS A 143 -8.34 -3.61 -11.72
C LYS A 143 -7.68 -2.47 -10.95
N ILE A 144 -8.45 -1.70 -10.18
CA ILE A 144 -7.92 -0.63 -9.32
C ILE A 144 -6.92 -1.20 -8.30
N VAL A 145 -7.24 -2.31 -7.65
CA VAL A 145 -6.33 -2.97 -6.69
C VAL A 145 -5.04 -3.44 -7.39
N SER A 146 -5.16 -4.02 -8.57
CA SER A 146 -4.01 -4.41 -9.39
C SER A 146 -3.12 -3.21 -9.74
N GLU A 147 -3.74 -2.07 -10.09
CA GLU A 147 -3.01 -0.84 -10.36
C GLU A 147 -2.34 -0.29 -9.09
N TYR A 148 -2.99 -0.33 -7.93
CA TYR A 148 -2.36 0.05 -6.66
C TYR A 148 -1.11 -0.78 -6.39
N HIS A 149 -1.15 -2.10 -6.59
CA HIS A 149 0.04 -2.94 -6.45
C HIS A 149 1.13 -2.55 -7.45
N ARG A 150 0.77 -2.32 -8.71
CA ARG A 150 1.71 -1.97 -9.78
C ARG A 150 2.44 -0.66 -9.53
N ILE A 151 1.70 0.40 -9.12
CA ILE A 151 2.27 1.74 -8.89
C ILE A 151 2.81 1.94 -7.48
N ASN A 152 2.67 0.94 -6.60
CA ASN A 152 3.20 0.99 -5.25
C ASN A 152 4.73 1.12 -5.25
N ARG A 153 5.26 2.03 -4.42
CA ARG A 153 6.69 2.31 -4.32
C ARG A 153 7.28 1.75 -3.03
N ILE A 154 8.18 0.80 -3.17
CA ILE A 154 8.86 0.18 -2.04
C ILE A 154 10.03 1.05 -1.58
N PHE A 155 10.07 1.37 -0.28
CA PHE A 155 11.14 2.08 0.38
C PHE A 155 12.09 1.14 1.13
N ALA A 156 13.28 1.64 1.51
CA ALA A 156 14.20 0.88 2.34
C ALA A 156 13.61 0.55 3.73
N SER A 157 12.82 1.46 4.31
CA SER A 157 12.09 1.21 5.57
C SER A 157 11.13 0.02 5.45
N HIS A 158 10.38 -0.08 4.35
CA HIS A 158 9.48 -1.22 4.09
C HIS A 158 10.28 -2.53 3.97
N MET A 159 11.43 -2.50 3.27
CA MET A 159 12.27 -3.68 3.11
C MET A 159 12.85 -4.16 4.44
N VAL A 160 13.39 -3.27 5.27
CA VAL A 160 14.01 -3.68 6.54
C VAL A 160 12.96 -4.16 7.54
N ALA A 161 11.77 -3.53 7.60
CA ALA A 161 10.67 -3.96 8.45
C ALA A 161 10.17 -5.35 8.02
N PHE A 162 9.91 -5.55 6.73
CA PHE A 162 9.48 -6.85 6.19
C PHE A 162 10.50 -7.95 6.49
N VAL A 163 11.79 -7.69 6.26
CA VAL A 163 12.86 -8.68 6.50
C VAL A 163 12.95 -9.02 7.98
N ALA A 164 12.89 -8.04 8.87
CA ALA A 164 12.94 -8.27 10.30
C ALA A 164 11.75 -9.14 10.75
N PHE A 165 10.53 -8.77 10.37
CA PHE A 165 9.32 -9.51 10.71
C PHE A 165 9.37 -10.96 10.19
N GLU A 166 9.73 -11.17 8.93
CA GLU A 166 9.89 -12.49 8.32
C GLU A 166 10.94 -13.36 9.05
N MET A 167 12.05 -12.76 9.50
CA MET A 167 13.08 -13.49 10.22
C MET A 167 12.61 -13.94 11.60
N TRP A 168 11.91 -13.10 12.36
CA TRP A 168 11.31 -13.48 13.64
C TRP A 168 10.24 -14.54 13.47
N GLN A 169 9.36 -14.40 12.49
CA GLN A 169 8.34 -15.40 12.20
C GLN A 169 8.95 -16.77 11.87
N LYS A 170 10.03 -16.80 11.09
CA LYS A 170 10.75 -18.05 10.77
C LYS A 170 11.50 -18.63 11.95
N LYS A 171 12.04 -17.79 12.84
CA LYS A 171 12.70 -18.22 14.08
C LYS A 171 11.69 -18.84 15.06
N HIS A 172 10.44 -18.39 15.03
CA HIS A 172 9.36 -18.79 15.92
C HIS A 172 8.12 -19.32 15.18
N PRO A 173 8.20 -20.40 14.39
CA PRO A 173 7.15 -20.84 13.48
C PRO A 173 5.88 -21.35 14.18
N LYS A 174 5.93 -21.56 15.48
CA LYS A 174 4.77 -21.99 16.30
C LYS A 174 4.02 -20.84 16.93
N LEU A 175 4.56 -19.63 16.86
CA LEU A 175 3.91 -18.44 17.40
C LEU A 175 3.03 -17.80 16.31
N ASP A 176 1.83 -17.45 16.73
CA ASP A 176 0.99 -16.54 15.95
C ASP A 176 1.49 -15.09 16.10
N LEU A 177 0.79 -14.16 15.47
CA LEU A 177 1.14 -12.74 15.56
C LEU A 177 1.24 -12.26 17.01
N PHE A 178 0.31 -12.70 17.89
CA PHE A 178 0.29 -12.30 19.31
C PHE A 178 1.45 -12.86 20.09
N GLY A 179 1.85 -14.10 19.80
CA GLY A 179 3.03 -14.70 20.39
C GLY A 179 4.31 -13.94 20.01
N LEU A 180 4.40 -13.49 18.76
CA LEU A 180 5.51 -12.67 18.28
C LEU A 180 5.56 -11.29 18.97
N LEU A 181 4.40 -10.65 19.18
CA LEU A 181 4.29 -9.35 19.86
C LEU A 181 4.75 -9.42 21.34
N ARG A 182 4.77 -10.61 21.94
CA ARG A 182 5.15 -10.86 23.34
C ARG A 182 6.49 -11.53 23.51
N LEU A 183 7.30 -11.61 22.44
CA LEU A 183 8.63 -12.20 22.55
C LEU A 183 9.47 -11.45 23.60
N PRO A 184 10.19 -12.19 24.48
CA PRO A 184 11.18 -11.59 25.37
C PRO A 184 12.25 -10.81 24.57
N GLU A 185 12.80 -9.74 25.14
CA GLU A 185 13.82 -8.91 24.46
C GLU A 185 15.02 -9.73 23.98
N GLU A 186 15.39 -10.78 24.72
CA GLU A 186 16.49 -11.69 24.37
C GLU A 186 16.25 -12.42 23.05
N ASP A 187 15.00 -12.77 22.75
CA ASP A 187 14.58 -13.46 21.53
C ASP A 187 14.36 -12.52 20.35
N GLN A 188 14.30 -11.23 20.61
CA GLN A 188 14.08 -10.17 19.61
C GLN A 188 15.37 -9.71 18.92
N VAL A 189 16.47 -10.45 19.06
CA VAL A 189 17.76 -10.10 18.46
C VAL A 189 17.97 -10.87 17.16
N ILE A 190 18.33 -10.16 16.10
CA ILE A 190 18.74 -10.72 14.81
C ILE A 190 20.20 -10.34 14.56
N GLN A 191 21.03 -11.32 14.25
CA GLN A 191 22.44 -11.09 13.89
C GLN A 191 22.52 -10.29 12.58
N TYR A 192 23.36 -9.26 12.56
CA TYR A 192 23.45 -8.32 11.43
C TYR A 192 23.78 -9.02 10.11
N GLU A 193 24.72 -9.94 10.08
CA GLU A 193 25.11 -10.62 8.84
C GLU A 193 23.98 -11.48 8.24
N GLU A 194 23.17 -12.13 9.07
CA GLU A 194 21.98 -12.87 8.62
C GLU A 194 20.92 -11.90 8.06
N PHE A 195 20.69 -10.82 8.77
CA PHE A 195 19.78 -9.75 8.35
C PHE A 195 20.20 -9.17 7.00
N ARG A 196 21.47 -8.80 6.88
CA ARG A 196 22.09 -8.26 5.68
C ARG A 196 21.98 -9.21 4.48
N LYS A 197 22.24 -10.51 4.69
CA LYS A 197 22.08 -11.54 3.66
C LYS A 197 20.61 -11.65 3.21
N THR A 198 19.67 -11.59 4.13
CA THR A 198 18.24 -11.65 3.84
C THR A 198 17.79 -10.38 3.11
N CYS A 199 18.23 -9.20 3.53
CA CYS A 199 17.97 -7.95 2.82
C CYS A 199 18.47 -7.97 1.36
N LYS A 200 19.68 -8.52 1.11
CA LYS A 200 20.18 -8.70 -0.26
C LYS A 200 19.27 -9.56 -1.11
N ARG A 201 18.77 -10.67 -0.53
CA ARG A 201 17.85 -11.59 -1.23
C ARG A 201 16.51 -10.91 -1.54
N VAL A 202 15.91 -10.25 -0.56
CA VAL A 202 14.63 -9.54 -0.72
C VAL A 202 14.78 -8.40 -1.73
N ARG A 203 15.86 -7.61 -1.68
CA ARG A 203 16.13 -6.57 -2.67
C ARG A 203 16.22 -7.13 -4.09
N LYS A 204 16.84 -8.31 -4.29
CA LYS A 204 16.87 -8.97 -5.60
C LYS A 204 15.46 -9.33 -6.08
N GLN A 205 14.59 -9.79 -5.18
CA GLN A 205 13.20 -10.07 -5.49
C GLN A 205 12.42 -8.80 -5.84
N ILE A 206 12.62 -7.69 -5.11
CA ILE A 206 12.03 -6.39 -5.44
C ILE A 206 12.43 -5.94 -6.85
N TYR A 207 13.69 -6.09 -7.22
CA TYR A 207 14.16 -5.74 -8.57
C TYR A 207 13.52 -6.63 -9.63
N ALA A 208 13.41 -7.92 -9.38
CA ALA A 208 12.73 -8.84 -10.30
C ALA A 208 11.25 -8.48 -10.48
N LEU A 209 10.54 -8.11 -9.42
CA LEU A 209 9.16 -7.64 -9.49
C LEU A 209 9.03 -6.32 -10.25
N LYS A 210 10.00 -5.41 -10.09
CA LYS A 210 10.04 -4.17 -10.87
C LYS A 210 10.21 -4.44 -12.36
N GLU A 211 11.14 -5.33 -12.74
CA GLU A 211 11.34 -5.71 -14.17
C GLU A 211 10.09 -6.38 -14.76
N GLN A 212 9.27 -7.03 -13.93
CA GLN A 212 7.96 -7.56 -14.32
C GLN A 212 6.85 -6.48 -14.35
N GLY A 213 7.16 -5.23 -14.05
CA GLY A 213 6.19 -4.14 -13.97
C GLY A 213 5.17 -4.24 -12.84
N LYS A 214 5.46 -5.06 -11.80
CA LYS A 214 4.52 -5.32 -10.69
C LYS A 214 4.64 -4.32 -9.54
N VAL A 215 5.78 -3.65 -9.40
CA VAL A 215 6.04 -2.65 -8.34
C VAL A 215 7.05 -1.61 -8.82
N TYR A 216 7.09 -0.46 -8.15
CA TYR A 216 8.20 0.48 -8.24
C TYR A 216 9.07 0.40 -6.97
N HIS A 217 10.27 0.90 -7.02
CA HIS A 217 11.11 1.08 -5.84
C HIS A 217 11.73 2.48 -5.80
N ALA A 218 12.01 2.96 -4.60
CA ALA A 218 12.66 4.24 -4.41
C ALA A 218 14.16 4.16 -4.83
N THR A 219 14.73 5.30 -5.20
CA THR A 219 16.11 5.41 -5.65
C THR A 219 17.11 4.97 -4.59
N HIS A 220 16.81 5.22 -3.32
CA HIS A 220 17.68 4.85 -2.18
C HIS A 220 17.78 3.33 -1.92
N LEU A 221 16.99 2.50 -2.60
CA LEU A 221 17.19 1.03 -2.61
C LEU A 221 18.37 0.59 -3.48
N LYS A 222 18.93 1.49 -4.28
CA LYS A 222 20.11 1.24 -5.12
C LYS A 222 21.42 1.39 -4.32
N GLY A 223 22.49 0.82 -4.85
CA GLY A 223 23.84 0.97 -4.29
C GLY A 223 24.21 -0.03 -3.21
N ASN A 224 25.10 0.37 -2.30
CA ASN A 224 25.61 -0.49 -1.23
C ASN A 224 24.50 -0.91 -0.27
N ILE A 225 24.40 -2.22 0.00
CA ILE A 225 23.32 -2.78 0.84
C ILE A 225 23.38 -2.26 2.27
N ASP A 226 24.55 -2.02 2.83
CA ASP A 226 24.70 -1.55 4.21
C ASP A 226 24.20 -0.10 4.36
N LEU A 227 24.39 0.74 3.33
CA LEU A 227 23.79 2.07 3.26
C LEU A 227 22.27 2.02 3.12
N VAL A 228 21.76 1.09 2.32
CA VAL A 228 20.31 0.88 2.17
C VAL A 228 19.68 0.44 3.49
N ILE A 229 20.31 -0.51 4.19
CA ILE A 229 19.84 -0.98 5.51
C ILE A 229 19.86 0.17 6.51
N ARG A 230 20.96 0.92 6.58
CA ARG A 230 21.05 2.08 7.47
C ARG A 230 19.98 3.11 7.18
N HIS A 231 19.78 3.46 5.91
CA HIS A 231 18.71 4.38 5.51
C HIS A 231 17.32 3.84 5.91
N GLY A 232 17.07 2.54 5.75
CA GLY A 232 15.84 1.90 6.19
C GLY A 232 15.62 2.01 7.70
N LEU A 233 16.63 1.64 8.49
CA LEU A 233 16.60 1.71 9.96
C LEU A 233 16.45 3.15 10.48
N ASP A 234 17.08 4.13 9.82
CA ASP A 234 16.98 5.53 10.21
C ASP A 234 15.58 6.12 9.97
N ASN A 235 14.83 5.57 9.03
CA ASN A 235 13.54 6.08 8.61
C ASN A 235 12.34 5.26 9.13
N VAL A 236 12.52 3.97 9.43
CA VAL A 236 11.42 3.15 9.98
C VAL A 236 11.01 3.69 11.35
N GLY A 237 9.74 4.03 11.50
CA GLY A 237 9.18 4.56 12.75
C GLY A 237 9.82 5.87 13.24
N ILE A 238 10.30 6.73 12.33
CA ILE A 238 11.06 7.95 12.68
C ILE A 238 10.27 8.90 13.58
N PHE A 239 8.93 8.88 13.49
CA PHE A 239 8.04 9.73 14.29
C PHE A 239 7.38 9.00 15.46
N HIS A 240 7.57 7.67 15.59
CA HIS A 240 7.07 6.92 16.74
C HIS A 240 7.90 7.23 17.99
N LEU A 241 7.27 7.12 19.16
CA LEU A 241 7.93 7.31 20.46
C LEU A 241 9.05 6.31 20.67
N LYS A 242 8.78 5.05 20.35
CA LYS A 242 9.75 3.96 20.34
C LYS A 242 9.95 3.55 18.89
N ARG A 243 11.19 3.54 18.43
CA ARG A 243 11.47 3.05 17.09
C ARG A 243 11.25 1.55 17.04
N PRO A 244 10.45 1.04 16.08
CA PRO A 244 10.14 -0.37 16.01
C PRO A 244 11.38 -1.22 15.70
N LEU A 245 12.36 -0.67 14.99
CA LEU A 245 13.54 -1.39 14.56
C LEU A 245 14.78 -0.52 14.70
N LEU A 246 15.83 -1.06 15.29
CA LEU A 246 17.10 -0.34 15.45
C LEU A 246 18.29 -1.31 15.55
N MET A 247 19.50 -0.76 15.42
CA MET A 247 20.75 -1.47 15.68
C MET A 247 21.19 -1.23 17.12
N ASN A 248 21.49 -2.32 17.86
CA ASN A 248 22.03 -2.22 19.22
C ASN A 248 23.53 -1.89 19.22
N LYS A 249 24.12 -1.77 20.41
CA LYS A 249 25.55 -1.44 20.59
C LYS A 249 26.49 -2.52 20.03
N GLU A 250 26.03 -3.74 19.94
CA GLU A 250 26.77 -4.89 19.42
C GLU A 250 26.66 -5.00 17.89
N GLY A 251 25.91 -4.11 17.26
CA GLY A 251 25.68 -4.11 15.81
C GLY A 251 24.55 -5.03 15.34
N ASN A 252 23.79 -5.66 16.26
CA ASN A 252 22.68 -6.52 15.92
C ASN A 252 21.36 -5.74 15.76
N ILE A 253 20.44 -6.30 15.01
CA ILE A 253 19.11 -5.72 14.80
C ILE A 253 18.18 -6.17 15.94
N ILE A 254 17.52 -5.21 16.56
CA ILE A 254 16.54 -5.47 17.62
C ILE A 254 15.25 -4.69 17.36
N THR A 255 14.14 -5.20 17.87
CA THR A 255 12.90 -4.43 17.96
C THR A 255 12.69 -3.95 19.40
N LYS A 256 12.07 -2.78 19.54
CA LYS A 256 11.56 -2.28 20.84
C LYS A 256 10.06 -2.06 20.84
N ASP A 257 9.44 -2.25 19.70
CA ASP A 257 8.01 -2.12 19.52
C ASP A 257 7.55 -2.92 18.31
N PHE A 258 7.18 -4.16 18.56
CA PHE A 258 6.65 -5.05 17.52
C PHE A 258 5.30 -4.57 16.97
N ASN A 259 4.52 -3.81 17.75
CA ASN A 259 3.20 -3.36 17.33
C ASN A 259 3.26 -2.38 16.16
N THR A 260 4.39 -1.70 16.00
CA THR A 260 4.58 -0.70 14.93
C THR A 260 5.55 -1.12 13.84
N LEU A 261 6.10 -2.34 13.94
CA LEU A 261 6.98 -2.92 12.93
C LEU A 261 6.19 -3.43 11.73
#